data_32f8a20d93067e4aa16ffd36e93a5ec1
#
_entry.id   32f8a20d93067e4aa16ffd36e93a5ec1
#
_cell.length_a   1.000
_cell.length_b   1.000
_cell.length_c   1.000
_cell.angle_alpha   90.00
_cell.angle_beta   90.00
_cell.angle_gamma   90.00
#
_symmetry.space_group_name_H-M   'P 1'
#
loop_
_entity.id
_entity.type
_entity.pdbx_description
1 polymer ?
#
loop_
_entity_poly.entity_id
_entity_poly.type
_entity_poly.pdbx_seq_one_letter_code
_entity_poly.pdbx_strand_id
1 'polypeptide(L)'
;MPTVNTVEETDFAAQVAAEIVGEMQILRDEPPVMGAEDFSWMLAERPGCYICIGNGVEGGPGGCHVHNPNYDFNDEILTIGASYWSKLVEMQLAAK
;
A
#
# COMPACT_ATOMS: atom_id res chain seq x y z
N MET A 1 6.18 4.78 -18.05
CA MET A 1 4.74 4.99 -17.89
C MET A 1 4.44 5.33 -16.44
N PRO A 2 3.67 6.38 -16.19
CA PRO A 2 3.34 6.72 -14.80
C PRO A 2 2.41 5.69 -14.16
N THR A 3 2.59 5.48 -12.85
CA THR A 3 1.70 4.63 -12.06
C THR A 3 0.57 5.49 -11.54
N VAL A 4 -0.63 5.31 -12.10
CA VAL A 4 -1.81 6.09 -11.73
C VAL A 4 -2.91 5.13 -11.25
N ASN A 5 -3.25 5.25 -9.97
CA ASN A 5 -4.27 4.41 -9.35
C ASN A 5 -5.68 4.84 -9.80
N THR A 6 -6.55 3.85 -9.95
CA THR A 6 -7.97 4.12 -10.25
C THR A 6 -8.67 4.57 -8.95
N VAL A 7 -9.52 5.59 -9.06
CA VAL A 7 -10.15 6.21 -7.88
C VAL A 7 -10.97 5.23 -7.05
N GLU A 8 -11.86 4.46 -7.68
CA GLU A 8 -12.72 3.50 -6.96
C GLU A 8 -11.90 2.43 -6.23
N GLU A 9 -10.91 1.86 -6.91
CA GLU A 9 -10.05 0.84 -6.32
C GLU A 9 -9.19 1.41 -5.20
N THR A 10 -8.77 2.66 -5.33
CA THR A 10 -8.02 3.35 -4.27
C THR A 10 -8.89 3.55 -3.03
N ASP A 11 -10.13 3.99 -3.21
CA ASP A 11 -11.07 4.17 -2.10
C ASP A 11 -11.32 2.83 -1.39
N PHE A 12 -11.54 1.77 -2.15
CA PHE A 12 -11.74 0.44 -1.58
C PHE A 12 -10.49 -0.04 -0.82
N ALA A 13 -9.32 0.14 -1.42
CA ALA A 13 -8.06 -0.24 -0.78
C ALA A 13 -7.87 0.49 0.55
N ALA A 14 -8.21 1.78 0.58
CA ALA A 14 -8.12 2.58 1.80
C ALA A 14 -9.11 2.10 2.88
N GLN A 15 -10.33 1.70 2.48
CA GLN A 15 -11.31 1.14 3.41
C GLN A 15 -10.79 -0.15 4.05
N VAL A 16 -10.20 -1.04 3.24
CA VAL A 16 -9.61 -2.28 3.73
C VAL A 16 -8.49 -1.98 4.73
N ALA A 17 -7.60 -1.06 4.37
CA ALA A 17 -6.49 -0.69 5.25
C ALA A 17 -6.98 -0.10 6.57
N ALA A 18 -8.03 0.72 6.54
CA ALA A 18 -8.60 1.33 7.74
C ALA A 18 -9.13 0.26 8.71
N GLU A 19 -9.66 -0.86 8.20
CA GLU A 19 -10.11 -1.96 9.05
C GLU A 19 -8.97 -2.65 9.78
N ILE A 20 -7.75 -2.56 9.26
CA ILE A 20 -6.57 -3.21 9.84
C ILE A 20 -5.82 -2.26 10.77
N VAL A 21 -5.57 -1.00 10.35
CA VAL A 21 -4.71 -0.08 11.09
C VAL A 21 -5.42 1.16 11.61
N GLY A 22 -6.70 1.34 11.28
CA GLY A 22 -7.47 2.51 11.66
C GLY A 22 -7.33 3.66 10.67
N GLU A 23 -8.38 4.48 10.57
CA GLU A 23 -8.45 5.57 9.59
C GLU A 23 -7.32 6.58 9.75
N MET A 24 -6.90 6.85 10.99
CA MET A 24 -5.85 7.85 11.25
C MET A 24 -4.47 7.43 10.74
N GLN A 25 -4.28 6.15 10.45
CA GLN A 25 -3.01 5.63 9.92
C GLN A 25 -2.99 5.59 8.39
N ILE A 26 -4.05 6.07 7.74
CA ILE A 26 -4.16 6.05 6.28
C ILE A 26 -3.74 7.42 5.74
N LEU A 27 -2.72 7.42 4.90
CA LEU A 27 -2.25 8.62 4.21
C LEU A 27 -2.82 8.63 2.80
N ARG A 28 -3.92 9.38 2.60
CA ARG A 28 -4.66 9.39 1.34
C ARG A 28 -4.14 10.40 0.33
N ASP A 29 -3.58 11.50 0.81
CA ASP A 29 -3.24 12.65 -0.01
C ASP A 29 -1.73 12.86 -0.14
N GLU A 30 -0.97 11.77 -0.15
CA GLU A 30 0.47 11.85 -0.31
C GLU A 30 0.83 12.45 -1.67
N PRO A 31 1.81 13.38 -1.72
CA PRO A 31 2.24 13.95 -3.00
C PRO A 31 2.78 12.87 -3.93
N PRO A 32 2.63 13.05 -5.25
CA PRO A 32 3.24 12.13 -6.21
C PRO A 32 4.76 12.09 -6.05
N VAL A 33 5.34 10.91 -6.25
CA VAL A 33 6.79 10.75 -6.23
C VAL A 33 7.30 10.46 -7.64
N MET A 34 8.53 10.92 -7.90
CA MET A 34 9.18 10.70 -9.18
C MET A 34 9.84 9.33 -9.17
N GLY A 35 9.11 8.33 -9.62
CA GLY A 35 9.61 6.96 -9.66
C GLY A 35 8.90 6.17 -10.74
N ALA A 36 9.42 4.99 -11.01
CA ALA A 36 8.84 4.06 -11.97
C ALA A 36 8.50 2.75 -11.28
N GLU A 37 7.43 2.11 -11.76
CA GLU A 37 6.96 0.85 -11.22
C GLU A 37 6.31 0.04 -12.34
N ASP A 38 6.69 -1.22 -12.44
CA ASP A 38 6.17 -2.09 -13.49
C ASP A 38 4.65 -2.29 -13.40
N PHE A 39 4.08 -2.13 -12.22
CA PHE A 39 2.63 -2.21 -12.03
C PHE A 39 1.87 -1.20 -12.88
N SER A 40 2.54 -0.13 -13.36
CA SER A 40 1.92 0.84 -14.25
C SER A 40 1.35 0.21 -15.51
N TRP A 41 1.99 -0.85 -16.02
CA TRP A 41 1.50 -1.55 -17.21
C TRP A 41 0.22 -2.34 -16.93
N MET A 42 0.09 -2.89 -15.71
CA MET A 42 -1.14 -3.55 -15.28
C MET A 42 -2.29 -2.54 -15.16
N LEU A 43 -2.00 -1.35 -14.62
CA LEU A 43 -2.99 -0.28 -14.50
C LEU A 43 -3.46 0.25 -15.85
N ALA A 44 -2.61 0.17 -16.87
CA ALA A 44 -3.01 0.54 -18.23
C ALA A 44 -4.05 -0.42 -18.82
N GLU A 45 -4.06 -1.68 -18.36
CA GLU A 45 -4.95 -2.71 -18.87
C GLU A 45 -6.20 -2.92 -18.03
N ARG A 46 -6.11 -2.69 -16.71
CA ARG A 46 -7.20 -2.93 -15.76
C ARG A 46 -7.22 -1.88 -14.66
N PRO A 47 -8.41 -1.51 -14.17
CA PRO A 47 -8.49 -0.68 -12.98
C PRO A 47 -7.81 -1.35 -11.80
N GLY A 48 -7.14 -0.57 -10.97
CA GLY A 48 -6.42 -1.13 -9.84
C GLY A 48 -5.81 -0.07 -8.96
N CYS A 49 -5.06 -0.53 -7.98
CA CYS A 49 -4.42 0.34 -7.01
C CYS A 49 -3.10 -0.26 -6.55
N TYR A 50 -2.07 0.56 -6.54
CA TYR A 50 -0.77 0.24 -5.98
C TYR A 50 -0.64 1.05 -4.69
N ILE A 51 -0.44 0.38 -3.57
CA ILE A 51 -0.33 1.03 -2.27
C ILE A 51 1.02 0.71 -1.64
N CYS A 52 1.40 1.53 -0.67
CA CYS A 52 2.63 1.32 0.10
C CYS A 52 2.30 1.13 1.58
N ILE A 53 3.12 0.34 2.24
CA ILE A 53 3.05 0.16 3.69
C ILE A 53 4.31 0.77 4.31
N GLY A 54 4.13 1.57 5.36
CA GLY A 54 5.27 2.18 6.04
C GLY A 54 6.13 1.14 6.71
N ASN A 55 7.46 1.29 6.57
CA ASN A 55 8.43 0.34 7.11
C ASN A 55 9.11 0.81 8.40
N GLY A 56 8.92 2.07 8.76
CA GLY A 56 9.51 2.66 9.95
C GLY A 56 9.67 4.16 9.83
N VAL A 57 10.26 4.76 10.86
CA VAL A 57 10.47 6.20 10.90
C VAL A 57 11.93 6.53 10.63
N GLU A 58 12.20 7.77 10.20
CA GLU A 58 13.55 8.24 9.97
C GLU A 58 14.40 8.04 11.23
N GLY A 59 15.59 7.51 11.06
CA GLY A 59 16.48 7.18 12.17
C GLY A 59 16.35 5.77 12.70
N GLY A 60 15.25 5.07 12.37
CA GLY A 60 15.10 3.65 12.72
C GLY A 60 15.58 2.72 11.62
N PRO A 61 15.65 1.41 11.89
CA PRO A 61 16.17 0.44 10.91
C PRO A 61 15.44 0.43 9.56
N GLY A 62 14.13 0.64 9.58
CA GLY A 62 13.32 0.67 8.37
C GLY A 62 13.03 2.07 7.85
N GLY A 63 13.68 3.09 8.39
CA GLY A 63 13.35 4.49 8.12
C GLY A 63 14.07 5.12 6.94
N CYS A 64 14.69 4.35 6.06
CA CYS A 64 15.36 4.87 4.90
C CYS A 64 14.74 4.31 3.62
N HIS A 65 15.14 4.91 2.48
CA HIS A 65 14.61 4.50 1.18
C HIS A 65 14.96 3.04 0.88
N VAL A 66 14.05 2.34 0.21
CA VAL A 66 14.19 0.91 -0.08
C VAL A 66 15.46 0.56 -0.86
N HIS A 67 15.98 1.49 -1.64
CA HIS A 67 17.21 1.30 -2.41
C HIS A 67 18.48 1.68 -1.64
N ASN A 68 18.34 2.14 -0.39
CA ASN A 68 19.49 2.46 0.45
C ASN A 68 20.13 1.18 0.96
N PRO A 69 21.48 1.04 0.91
CA PRO A 69 22.15 -0.17 1.40
C PRO A 69 21.90 -0.48 2.88
N ASN A 70 21.52 0.53 3.66
CA ASN A 70 21.24 0.36 5.09
C ASN A 70 19.76 0.06 5.37
N TYR A 71 18.94 -0.10 4.31
CA TYR A 71 17.53 -0.42 4.46
C TYR A 71 17.36 -1.80 5.08
N ASP A 72 16.46 -1.89 6.05
CA ASP A 72 16.12 -3.15 6.70
C ASP A 72 14.61 -3.29 6.70
N PHE A 73 14.11 -4.45 6.28
CA PHE A 73 12.69 -4.73 6.29
C PHE A 73 12.20 -4.86 7.73
N ASN A 74 11.08 -4.19 8.02
CA ASN A 74 10.47 -4.27 9.33
C ASN A 74 9.55 -5.50 9.40
N ASP A 75 10.00 -6.54 10.08
CA ASP A 75 9.25 -7.79 10.18
C ASP A 75 7.90 -7.62 10.90
N GLU A 76 7.75 -6.56 11.69
CA GLU A 76 6.50 -6.28 12.39
C GLU A 76 5.34 -5.98 11.43
N ILE A 77 5.63 -5.52 10.21
CA ILE A 77 4.59 -5.22 9.23
C ILE A 77 4.13 -6.45 8.44
N LEU A 78 4.77 -7.59 8.59
CA LEU A 78 4.36 -8.82 7.89
C LEU A 78 2.94 -9.23 8.25
N THR A 79 2.60 -9.20 9.55
CA THR A 79 1.26 -9.52 10.02
C THR A 79 0.24 -8.53 9.48
N ILE A 80 0.58 -7.25 9.44
CA ILE A 80 -0.27 -6.20 8.90
C ILE A 80 -0.55 -6.45 7.42
N GLY A 81 0.49 -6.73 6.64
CA GLY A 81 0.34 -7.01 5.21
C GLY A 81 -0.50 -8.23 4.93
N ALA A 82 -0.26 -9.33 5.66
CA ALA A 82 -1.04 -10.55 5.51
C ALA A 82 -2.51 -10.33 5.90
N SER A 83 -2.75 -9.60 6.99
CA SER A 83 -4.10 -9.27 7.43
C SER A 83 -4.83 -8.40 6.41
N TYR A 84 -4.11 -7.48 5.77
CA TYR A 84 -4.67 -6.63 4.73
C TYR A 84 -5.21 -7.47 3.57
N TRP A 85 -4.43 -8.41 3.06
CA TRP A 85 -4.87 -9.25 1.95
C TRP A 85 -6.06 -10.14 2.33
N SER A 86 -6.04 -10.71 3.53
CA SER A 86 -7.17 -11.51 4.02
C SER A 86 -8.44 -10.67 4.13
N LYS A 87 -8.32 -9.47 4.69
CA LYS A 87 -9.47 -8.57 4.84
C LYS A 87 -9.99 -8.08 3.49
N LEU A 88 -9.10 -7.82 2.55
CA LEU A 88 -9.47 -7.40 1.21
C LEU A 88 -10.34 -8.46 0.54
N VAL A 89 -9.94 -9.73 0.63
CA VAL A 89 -10.72 -10.83 0.06
C VAL A 89 -12.08 -10.93 0.74
N GLU A 90 -12.12 -10.84 2.08
CA GLU A 90 -13.38 -10.91 2.83
C GLU A 90 -14.35 -9.80 2.42
N MET A 91 -13.85 -8.57 2.24
CA MET A 91 -14.67 -7.42 1.90
C MET A 91 -15.11 -7.46 0.44
N GLN A 92 -14.23 -7.89 -0.47
CA GLN A 92 -14.54 -7.96 -1.91
C GLN A 92 -15.46 -9.12 -2.25
N LEU A 93 -15.27 -10.26 -1.59
CA LEU A 93 -16.00 -11.50 -1.87
C LEU A 93 -16.87 -11.90 -0.68
N ALA A 94 -17.42 -10.93 0.03
CA ALA A 94 -18.26 -11.19 1.19
C ALA A 94 -19.42 -12.13 0.83
N ALA A 95 -19.69 -13.07 1.72
CA ALA A 95 -20.84 -13.97 1.57
C ALA A 95 -22.14 -13.17 1.63
N LYS A 96 -23.04 -13.51 0.74
CA LYS A 96 -24.35 -12.83 0.63
C LYS A 96 -25.43 -13.63 1.33
#